data_4f8af14e2ab4d6510fa268dc9f4f6449
#
_entry.id   4f8af14e2ab4d6510fa268dc9f4f6449
#
_cell.length_a   1.000
_cell.length_b   1.000
_cell.length_c   1.000
_cell.angle_alpha   90.00
_cell.angle_beta   90.00
_cell.angle_gamma   90.00
#
_symmetry.space_group_name_H-M   'P 1'
#
loop_
_entity.id
_entity.type
_entity.pdbx_description
1 polymer ?
#
loop_
_entity_poly.entity_id
_entity_poly.type
_entity_poly.pdbx_seq_one_letter_code
_entity_poly.pdbx_strand_id
1 'polypeptide(L)'
;MSTDKDFLQLANGRIKIWSPTKKKIYDEQSVLEEYGISSHNYIWYRVLDGDKSDNISGVRGLGLKTIQKKLPFLKENRIVNIDEVITELPESKDVIELNYKLMQLSDVHIAGSTKTKIIDRVNEPINRLIKFQFEKMFLEDKLYTALPNLNGWLLTNFNQLNHYAEKTHE
;
A
#
# COMPACT_ATOMS: atom_id res chain seq x y z
N MET A 1 -0.41 0.57 8.10
CA MET A 1 0.96 0.77 8.59
C MET A 1 1.92 0.10 7.62
N SER A 2 2.93 0.82 7.09
CA SER A 2 3.93 0.27 6.18
C SER A 2 5.23 1.07 6.19
N THR A 3 6.35 0.41 5.95
CA THR A 3 7.64 1.03 5.65
C THR A 3 7.86 1.21 4.15
N ASP A 4 7.07 0.53 3.36
CA ASP A 4 7.12 0.56 1.91
C ASP A 4 6.54 1.88 1.39
N LYS A 5 7.36 2.58 0.61
CA LYS A 5 7.02 3.89 0.05
C LYS A 5 5.98 3.80 -1.07
N ASP A 6 5.83 2.63 -1.70
CA ASP A 6 4.86 2.47 -2.78
C ASP A 6 3.43 2.70 -2.31
N PHE A 7 3.14 2.42 -1.03
CA PHE A 7 1.83 2.73 -0.45
C PHE A 7 1.50 4.23 -0.38
N LEU A 8 2.47 5.13 -0.53
CA LEU A 8 2.21 6.58 -0.51
C LEU A 8 1.35 7.04 -1.71
N GLN A 9 1.32 6.28 -2.80
CA GLN A 9 0.39 6.51 -3.92
C GLN A 9 -1.08 6.32 -3.55
N LEU A 10 -1.37 5.63 -2.43
CA LEU A 10 -2.73 5.39 -1.95
C LEU A 10 -3.21 6.45 -0.95
N ALA A 11 -2.34 7.39 -0.54
CA ALA A 11 -2.72 8.43 0.41
C ALA A 11 -3.79 9.34 -0.20
N ASN A 12 -4.94 9.43 0.47
CA ASN A 12 -6.07 10.24 0.05
C ASN A 12 -6.93 10.65 1.26
N GLY A 13 -8.06 11.31 1.05
CA GLY A 13 -8.96 11.74 2.13
C GLY A 13 -9.45 10.63 3.07
N ARG A 14 -9.38 9.34 2.64
CA ARG A 14 -9.78 8.18 3.45
C ARG A 14 -8.59 7.36 3.95
N ILE A 15 -7.49 7.33 3.22
CA ILE A 15 -6.34 6.46 3.48
C ILE A 15 -5.16 7.29 3.94
N LYS A 16 -4.66 6.98 5.14
CA LYS A 16 -3.43 7.55 5.68
C LYS A 16 -2.45 6.43 5.97
N ILE A 17 -1.17 6.65 5.69
CA ILE A 17 -0.12 5.64 5.83
C ILE A 17 0.76 5.98 7.04
N TRP A 18 0.73 5.15 8.07
CA TRP A 18 1.67 5.25 9.19
C TRP A 18 3.00 4.59 8.83
N SER A 19 4.08 5.37 8.83
CA SER A 19 5.45 4.88 8.68
C SER A 19 6.10 4.67 10.06
N PRO A 20 6.31 3.41 10.50
CA PRO A 20 6.89 3.14 11.81
C PRO A 20 8.36 3.55 11.91
N THR A 21 9.11 3.51 10.80
CA THR A 21 10.52 3.92 10.76
C THR A 21 10.68 5.43 10.90
N LYS A 22 9.81 6.21 10.27
CA LYS A 22 9.82 7.68 10.36
C LYS A 22 8.94 8.23 11.48
N LYS A 23 8.16 7.36 12.15
CA LYS A 23 7.17 7.72 13.19
C LYS A 23 6.24 8.85 12.72
N LYS A 24 5.81 8.78 11.46
CA LYS A 24 5.03 9.83 10.80
C LYS A 24 3.80 9.21 10.09
N ILE A 25 2.69 9.93 10.12
CA ILE A 25 1.52 9.64 9.28
C ILE A 25 1.69 10.43 7.98
N TYR A 26 1.51 9.74 6.86
CA TYR A 26 1.41 10.34 5.55
C TYR A 26 -0.05 10.41 5.11
N ASP A 27 -0.49 11.59 4.77
CA ASP A 27 -1.70 11.94 4.03
C ASP A 27 -1.30 12.69 2.75
N GLU A 28 -2.27 13.15 1.96
CA GLU A 28 -2.02 13.88 0.71
C GLU A 28 -1.09 15.06 0.90
N GLN A 29 -1.34 15.87 1.95
CA GLN A 29 -0.57 17.06 2.22
C GLN A 29 0.89 16.74 2.59
N SER A 30 1.11 15.76 3.45
CA SER A 30 2.46 15.38 3.87
C SER A 30 3.28 14.71 2.75
N VAL A 31 2.62 14.01 1.80
CA VAL A 31 3.28 13.53 0.58
C VAL A 31 3.69 14.70 -0.31
N LEU A 32 2.79 15.66 -0.54
CA LEU A 32 3.07 16.84 -1.33
C LEU A 32 4.22 17.68 -0.72
N GLU A 33 4.21 17.89 0.59
CA GLU A 33 5.25 18.66 1.30
C GLU A 33 6.63 18.00 1.21
N GLU A 34 6.70 16.68 1.35
CA GLU A 34 7.97 15.97 1.39
C GLU A 34 8.54 15.72 -0.02
N TYR A 35 7.67 15.42 -0.99
CA TYR A 35 8.09 15.02 -2.34
C TYR A 35 7.84 16.09 -3.41
N GLY A 36 7.08 17.16 -3.12
CA GLY A 36 6.67 18.16 -4.11
C GLY A 36 5.84 17.58 -5.26
N ILE A 37 5.24 16.42 -5.05
CA ILE A 37 4.41 15.66 -5.99
C ILE A 37 3.13 15.27 -5.23
N SER A 38 1.97 15.41 -5.87
CA SER A 38 0.72 15.01 -5.24
C SER A 38 0.68 13.47 -5.01
N SER A 39 -0.03 13.02 -4.00
CA SER A 39 -0.16 11.59 -3.73
C SER A 39 -0.74 10.82 -4.91
N HIS A 40 -1.70 11.40 -5.64
CA HIS A 40 -2.27 10.83 -6.87
C HIS A 40 -1.24 10.57 -7.96
N ASN A 41 -0.18 11.37 -7.99
CA ASN A 41 0.89 11.30 -8.99
C ASN A 41 2.19 10.71 -8.43
N TYR A 42 2.19 10.27 -7.17
CA TYR A 42 3.38 9.73 -6.51
C TYR A 42 3.93 8.48 -7.21
N ILE A 43 3.07 7.72 -7.88
CA ILE A 43 3.47 6.59 -8.71
C ILE A 43 4.50 6.99 -9.77
N TRP A 44 4.39 8.18 -10.38
CA TRP A 44 5.32 8.63 -11.40
C TRP A 44 6.72 8.88 -10.86
N TYR A 45 6.82 9.37 -9.61
CA TYR A 45 8.11 9.43 -8.94
C TYR A 45 8.73 8.03 -8.80
N ARG A 46 7.96 7.05 -8.34
CA ARG A 46 8.44 5.68 -8.16
C ARG A 46 8.85 5.03 -9.49
N VAL A 47 8.06 5.20 -10.53
CA VAL A 47 8.31 4.69 -11.88
C VAL A 47 9.62 5.27 -12.46
N LEU A 48 9.84 6.57 -12.26
CA LEU A 48 10.99 7.27 -12.85
C LEU A 48 12.29 7.11 -12.02
N ASP A 49 12.18 7.09 -10.69
CA ASP A 49 13.31 6.88 -9.78
C ASP A 49 13.73 5.41 -9.69
N GLY A 50 12.76 4.50 -9.87
CA GLY A 50 12.92 3.06 -9.70
C GLY A 50 12.93 2.62 -8.24
N ASP A 51 13.16 1.31 -8.03
CA ASP A 51 13.34 0.73 -6.71
C ASP A 51 14.54 -0.23 -6.68
N LYS A 52 15.57 0.16 -5.94
CA LYS A 52 16.79 -0.65 -5.81
C LYS A 52 16.57 -1.91 -4.98
N SER A 53 15.62 -1.88 -4.03
CA SER A 53 15.33 -3.04 -3.19
C SER A 53 14.68 -4.17 -3.99
N ASP A 54 13.89 -3.81 -4.99
CA ASP A 54 13.20 -4.74 -5.88
C ASP A 54 13.92 -4.95 -7.22
N ASN A 55 15.13 -4.39 -7.34
CA ASN A 55 15.93 -4.45 -8.57
C ASN A 55 15.22 -3.83 -9.79
N ILE A 56 14.39 -2.81 -9.55
CA ILE A 56 13.71 -2.05 -10.60
C ILE A 56 14.54 -0.81 -10.94
N SER A 57 15.12 -0.79 -12.13
CA SER A 57 15.89 0.37 -12.60
C SER A 57 14.96 1.50 -13.01
N GLY A 58 15.22 2.70 -12.49
CA GLY A 58 14.54 3.91 -12.94
C GLY A 58 15.14 4.49 -14.24
N VAL A 59 14.63 5.63 -14.66
CA VAL A 59 15.15 6.37 -15.80
C VAL A 59 16.44 7.08 -15.37
N ARG A 60 17.51 6.85 -16.13
CA ARG A 60 18.84 7.40 -15.81
C ARG A 60 18.83 8.92 -15.68
N GLY A 61 19.35 9.40 -14.55
CA GLY A 61 19.46 10.83 -14.27
C GLY A 61 18.18 11.51 -13.77
N LEU A 62 17.11 10.77 -13.55
CA LEU A 62 15.84 11.26 -13.03
C LEU A 62 15.69 10.93 -11.54
N GLY A 63 16.35 11.65 -10.66
CA GLY A 63 16.02 11.68 -9.24
C GLY A 63 14.95 12.73 -8.93
N LEU A 64 14.43 12.73 -7.72
CA LEU A 64 13.28 13.55 -7.27
C LEU A 64 13.35 15.02 -7.75
N LYS A 65 14.47 15.71 -7.52
CA LYS A 65 14.63 17.13 -7.92
C LYS A 65 14.54 17.35 -9.44
N THR A 66 15.06 16.40 -10.22
CA THR A 66 15.00 16.48 -11.68
C THR A 66 13.58 16.23 -12.18
N ILE A 67 12.87 15.25 -11.56
CA ILE A 67 11.47 14.95 -11.85
C ILE A 67 10.59 16.17 -11.58
N GLN A 68 10.72 16.78 -10.40
CA GLN A 68 9.97 18.00 -10.05
C GLN A 68 10.19 19.16 -11.05
N LYS A 69 11.41 19.29 -11.57
CA LYS A 69 11.75 20.33 -12.55
C LYS A 69 11.21 20.03 -13.95
N LYS A 70 11.33 18.79 -14.41
CA LYS A 70 10.90 18.38 -15.75
C LYS A 70 9.39 18.18 -15.86
N LEU A 71 8.76 17.70 -14.80
CA LEU A 71 7.34 17.32 -14.76
C LEU A 71 6.62 18.10 -13.64
N PRO A 72 6.58 19.44 -13.69
CA PRO A 72 6.00 20.27 -12.62
C PRO A 72 4.50 20.03 -12.42
N PHE A 73 3.79 19.54 -13.43
CA PHE A 73 2.37 19.18 -13.34
C PHE A 73 2.07 18.00 -12.42
N LEU A 74 3.07 17.20 -12.03
CA LEU A 74 2.88 16.13 -11.04
C LEU A 74 2.51 16.66 -9.64
N LYS A 75 2.73 17.96 -9.41
CA LYS A 75 2.30 18.64 -8.18
C LYS A 75 0.79 18.92 -8.13
N GLU A 76 0.14 18.96 -9.29
CA GLU A 76 -1.27 19.31 -9.40
C GLU A 76 -2.16 18.25 -8.74
N ASN A 77 -3.30 18.70 -8.19
CA ASN A 77 -4.31 17.82 -7.60
C ASN A 77 -5.23 17.25 -8.68
N ARG A 78 -4.64 16.56 -9.65
CA ARG A 78 -5.31 15.78 -10.68
C ARG A 78 -4.52 14.51 -10.96
N ILE A 79 -5.16 13.53 -11.51
CA ILE A 79 -4.48 12.31 -11.98
C ILE A 79 -3.82 12.59 -13.32
N VAL A 80 -2.51 12.39 -13.39
CA VAL A 80 -1.71 12.45 -14.62
C VAL A 80 -1.70 11.07 -15.25
N ASN A 81 -1.98 10.98 -16.54
CA ASN A 81 -1.95 9.72 -17.25
C ASN A 81 -0.54 9.39 -17.79
N ILE A 82 -0.35 8.14 -18.23
CA ILE A 82 0.95 7.66 -18.71
C ILE A 82 1.39 8.39 -19.99
N ASP A 83 0.47 8.75 -20.86
CA ASP A 83 0.80 9.39 -22.13
C ASP A 83 1.36 10.78 -21.93
N GLU A 84 0.89 11.53 -20.91
CA GLU A 84 1.43 12.83 -20.53
C GLU A 84 2.90 12.70 -20.11
N VAL A 85 3.24 11.69 -19.31
CA VAL A 85 4.62 11.47 -18.86
C VAL A 85 5.52 11.01 -20.01
N ILE A 86 5.01 10.12 -20.88
CA ILE A 86 5.75 9.65 -22.06
C ILE A 86 6.00 10.80 -23.05
N THR A 87 5.03 11.72 -23.22
CA THR A 87 5.19 12.87 -24.09
C THR A 87 6.38 13.74 -23.68
N GLU A 88 6.62 13.91 -22.38
CA GLU A 88 7.76 14.68 -21.86
C GLU A 88 9.08 13.89 -21.84
N LEU A 89 9.01 12.55 -21.88
CA LEU A 89 10.16 11.64 -21.78
C LEU A 89 10.08 10.51 -22.82
N PRO A 90 9.97 10.83 -24.12
CA PRO A 90 9.69 9.83 -25.16
C PRO A 90 10.79 8.77 -25.28
N GLU A 91 12.03 9.12 -25.00
CA GLU A 91 13.19 8.20 -25.03
C GLU A 91 13.16 7.14 -23.92
N SER A 92 12.30 7.33 -22.92
CA SER A 92 12.19 6.43 -21.75
C SER A 92 10.89 5.64 -21.74
N LYS A 93 10.13 5.64 -22.83
CA LYS A 93 8.81 5.02 -22.92
C LYS A 93 8.79 3.60 -22.41
N ASP A 94 9.67 2.74 -22.91
CA ASP A 94 9.67 1.30 -22.55
C ASP A 94 9.90 1.07 -21.04
N VAL A 95 10.80 1.86 -20.45
CA VAL A 95 11.08 1.80 -19.00
C VAL A 95 9.88 2.30 -18.21
N ILE A 96 9.24 3.39 -18.65
CA ILE A 96 8.06 3.96 -18.00
C ILE A 96 6.91 2.95 -18.02
N GLU A 97 6.60 2.36 -19.17
CA GLU A 97 5.54 1.38 -19.32
C GLU A 97 5.77 0.12 -18.47
N LEU A 98 7.00 -0.39 -18.47
CA LEU A 98 7.36 -1.56 -17.68
C LEU A 98 7.24 -1.27 -16.18
N ASN A 99 7.88 -0.19 -15.71
CA ASN A 99 7.89 0.15 -14.28
C ASN A 99 6.49 0.49 -13.78
N TYR A 100 5.66 1.15 -14.60
CA TYR A 100 4.27 1.42 -14.25
C TYR A 100 3.49 0.12 -14.01
N LYS A 101 3.62 -0.87 -14.88
CA LYS A 101 2.97 -2.19 -14.71
C LYS A 101 3.43 -2.89 -13.43
N LEU A 102 4.69 -2.72 -13.03
CA LEU A 102 5.26 -3.37 -11.85
C LEU A 102 4.89 -2.67 -10.54
N MET A 103 4.75 -1.34 -10.53
CA MET A 103 4.73 -0.55 -9.30
C MET A 103 3.36 0.09 -9.00
N GLN A 104 2.43 0.15 -9.97
CA GLN A 104 1.10 0.68 -9.71
C GLN A 104 0.28 -0.27 -8.82
N LEU A 105 -0.53 0.29 -7.92
CA LEU A 105 -1.37 -0.47 -6.98
C LEU A 105 -2.88 -0.34 -7.27
N SER A 106 -3.25 0.35 -8.36
CA SER A 106 -4.65 0.62 -8.69
C SER A 106 -5.30 -0.47 -9.53
N ASP A 107 -4.54 -1.12 -10.41
CA ASP A 107 -5.01 -2.23 -11.24
C ASP A 107 -4.07 -3.44 -11.14
N VAL A 108 -4.36 -4.30 -10.18
CA VAL A 108 -3.53 -5.47 -9.89
C VAL A 108 -3.86 -6.59 -10.87
N HIS A 109 -2.85 -7.13 -11.54
CA HIS A 109 -2.98 -8.26 -12.45
C HIS A 109 -3.16 -9.58 -11.70
N ILE A 110 -4.37 -9.79 -11.17
CA ILE A 110 -4.80 -11.08 -10.60
C ILE A 110 -5.97 -11.64 -11.41
N ALA A 111 -6.04 -12.96 -11.49
CA ALA A 111 -7.13 -13.64 -12.20
C ALA A 111 -8.51 -13.21 -11.66
N GLY A 112 -9.49 -13.06 -12.56
CA GLY A 112 -10.84 -12.65 -12.18
C GLY A 112 -11.47 -13.55 -11.11
N SER A 113 -11.24 -14.86 -11.19
CA SER A 113 -11.67 -15.82 -10.17
C SER A 113 -11.06 -15.54 -8.79
N THR A 114 -9.83 -15.05 -8.74
CA THR A 114 -9.17 -14.65 -7.48
C THR A 114 -9.76 -13.34 -6.95
N LYS A 115 -10.04 -12.36 -7.83
CA LYS A 115 -10.74 -11.12 -7.45
C LYS A 115 -12.10 -11.43 -6.83
N THR A 116 -12.90 -12.31 -7.45
CA THR A 116 -14.19 -12.75 -6.91
C THR A 116 -14.04 -13.37 -5.53
N LYS A 117 -13.11 -14.32 -5.35
CA LYS A 117 -12.85 -14.94 -4.05
C LYS A 117 -12.48 -13.93 -2.96
N ILE A 118 -11.68 -12.91 -3.30
CA ILE A 118 -11.32 -11.85 -2.36
C ILE A 118 -12.54 -11.02 -1.98
N ILE A 119 -13.37 -10.62 -2.98
CA ILE A 119 -14.59 -9.86 -2.74
C ILE A 119 -15.57 -10.65 -1.87
N ASP A 120 -15.79 -11.92 -2.20
CA ASP A 120 -16.67 -12.80 -1.44
C ASP A 120 -16.17 -12.90 0.02
N ARG A 121 -14.87 -13.09 0.21
CA ARG A 121 -14.25 -13.17 1.55
C ARG A 121 -14.37 -11.89 2.35
N VAL A 122 -14.20 -10.73 1.71
CA VAL A 122 -14.36 -9.41 2.36
C VAL A 122 -15.80 -9.14 2.77
N ASN A 123 -16.77 -9.69 2.02
CA ASN A 123 -18.19 -9.52 2.29
C ASN A 123 -18.77 -10.61 3.24
N GLU A 124 -17.98 -11.61 3.59
CA GLU A 124 -18.42 -12.58 4.60
C GLU A 124 -18.65 -11.90 5.96
N PRO A 125 -19.64 -12.36 6.72
CA PRO A 125 -19.87 -11.89 8.08
C PRO A 125 -18.62 -12.09 8.95
N ILE A 126 -18.36 -11.14 9.83
CA ILE A 126 -17.27 -11.27 10.81
C ILE A 126 -17.64 -12.37 11.79
N ASN A 127 -16.82 -13.40 11.88
CA ASN A 127 -17.01 -14.50 12.83
C ASN A 127 -16.29 -14.21 14.15
N ARG A 128 -16.85 -14.70 15.26
CA ARG A 128 -16.17 -14.68 16.55
C ARG A 128 -14.87 -15.48 16.48
N LEU A 129 -13.90 -15.07 17.27
CA LEU A 129 -12.69 -15.84 17.44
C LEU A 129 -13.04 -17.19 18.13
N ILE A 130 -12.72 -18.29 17.46
CA ILE A 130 -12.77 -19.62 18.07
C ILE A 130 -11.42 -19.86 18.77
N LYS A 131 -11.39 -19.58 20.08
CA LYS A 131 -10.17 -19.62 20.90
C LYS A 131 -9.40 -20.94 20.74
N PHE A 132 -10.08 -22.07 20.78
CA PHE A 132 -9.46 -23.38 20.63
C PHE A 132 -8.73 -23.55 19.29
N GLN A 133 -9.32 -23.08 18.19
CA GLN A 133 -8.68 -23.14 16.87
C GLN A 133 -7.43 -22.27 16.80
N PHE A 134 -7.50 -21.09 17.40
CA PHE A 134 -6.34 -20.20 17.49
C PHE A 134 -5.21 -20.82 18.34
N GLU A 135 -5.55 -21.36 19.50
CA GLU A 135 -4.58 -22.03 20.38
C GLU A 135 -3.91 -23.23 19.68
N LYS A 136 -4.70 -24.03 18.95
CA LYS A 136 -4.19 -25.14 18.15
C LYS A 136 -3.20 -24.67 17.10
N MET A 137 -3.57 -23.71 16.28
CA MET A 137 -2.67 -23.09 15.27
C MET A 137 -1.40 -22.54 15.92
N PHE A 138 -1.53 -21.81 17.02
CA PHE A 138 -0.43 -21.21 17.77
C PHE A 138 0.60 -22.25 18.25
N LEU A 139 0.10 -23.42 18.70
CA LEU A 139 0.96 -24.53 19.12
C LEU A 139 1.60 -25.25 17.94
N GLU A 140 0.84 -25.47 16.85
CA GLU A 140 1.33 -26.09 15.62
C GLU A 140 2.47 -25.27 14.99
N ASP A 141 2.33 -23.93 14.99
CA ASP A 141 3.34 -22.99 14.51
C ASP A 141 4.49 -22.74 15.51
N LYS A 142 4.47 -23.42 16.67
CA LYS A 142 5.50 -23.32 17.72
C LYS A 142 5.71 -21.90 18.25
N LEU A 143 4.67 -21.08 18.31
CA LEU A 143 4.73 -19.68 18.70
C LEU A 143 4.66 -19.45 20.23
N TYR A 144 4.71 -20.50 21.03
CA TYR A 144 4.53 -20.45 22.49
C TYR A 144 5.54 -19.57 23.23
N THR A 145 6.69 -19.25 22.63
CA THR A 145 7.66 -18.33 23.20
C THR A 145 7.38 -16.87 22.81
N ALA A 146 6.59 -16.63 21.74
CA ALA A 146 6.31 -15.29 21.22
C ALA A 146 5.30 -14.51 22.07
N LEU A 147 4.37 -15.21 22.74
CA LEU A 147 3.31 -14.61 23.56
C LEU A 147 3.20 -15.35 24.92
N PRO A 148 3.95 -14.94 25.94
CA PRO A 148 3.95 -15.63 27.24
C PRO A 148 2.57 -15.69 27.93
N ASN A 149 1.70 -14.69 27.68
CA ASN A 149 0.33 -14.66 28.17
C ASN A 149 -0.68 -14.65 27.02
N LEU A 150 -0.82 -15.78 26.33
CA LEU A 150 -1.72 -15.93 25.19
C LEU A 150 -3.17 -15.58 25.54
N ASN A 151 -3.68 -16.03 26.69
CA ASN A 151 -5.05 -15.75 27.10
C ASN A 151 -5.32 -14.25 27.30
N GLY A 152 -4.43 -13.54 28.00
CA GLY A 152 -4.56 -12.11 28.18
C GLY A 152 -4.47 -11.37 26.85
N TRP A 153 -3.57 -11.81 25.97
CA TRP A 153 -3.40 -11.21 24.64
C TRP A 153 -4.65 -11.40 23.78
N LEU A 154 -5.24 -12.59 23.77
CA LEU A 154 -6.49 -12.87 23.04
C LEU A 154 -7.65 -12.02 23.53
N LEU A 155 -7.84 -11.91 24.85
CA LEU A 155 -8.87 -11.06 25.43
C LEU A 155 -8.69 -9.60 25.05
N THR A 156 -7.48 -9.07 25.12
CA THR A 156 -7.21 -7.66 24.83
C THR A 156 -7.42 -7.33 23.35
N ASN A 157 -6.96 -8.21 22.43
CA ASN A 157 -6.91 -7.88 21.01
C ASN A 157 -8.17 -8.31 20.24
N PHE A 158 -8.88 -9.32 20.68
CA PHE A 158 -10.06 -9.85 19.97
C PHE A 158 -11.40 -9.52 20.61
N ASN A 159 -11.44 -8.82 21.73
CA ASN A 159 -12.69 -8.44 22.37
C ASN A 159 -13.56 -7.56 21.44
N GLN A 160 -12.95 -6.57 20.78
CA GLN A 160 -13.67 -5.74 19.81
C GLN A 160 -14.17 -6.53 18.61
N LEU A 161 -13.35 -7.45 18.07
CA LEU A 161 -13.74 -8.31 16.95
C LEU A 161 -14.97 -9.16 17.31
N ASN A 162 -14.96 -9.78 18.49
CA ASN A 162 -16.08 -10.58 18.96
C ASN A 162 -17.36 -9.73 19.11
N HIS A 163 -17.23 -8.49 19.59
CA HIS A 163 -18.36 -7.57 19.69
C HIS A 163 -18.93 -7.17 18.32
N TYR A 164 -18.06 -6.94 17.32
CA TYR A 164 -18.52 -6.69 15.95
C TYR A 164 -19.18 -7.91 15.31
N ALA A 165 -18.66 -9.10 15.57
CA ALA A 165 -19.25 -10.35 15.10
C ALA A 165 -20.67 -10.56 15.65
N GLU A 166 -20.94 -10.15 16.88
CA GLU A 166 -22.29 -10.19 17.46
C GLU A 166 -23.28 -9.29 16.71
N LYS A 167 -22.85 -8.08 16.34
CA LYS A 167 -23.69 -7.10 15.65
C LYS A 167 -23.99 -7.43 14.19
N THR A 168 -23.13 -8.22 13.53
CA THR A 168 -23.32 -8.60 12.13
C THR A 168 -24.25 -9.81 11.96
N HIS A 169 -24.63 -10.46 13.05
CA HIS A 169 -25.56 -11.59 13.06
C HIS A 169 -26.98 -11.24 13.58
N GLU A 170 -27.20 -9.98 13.99
CA GLU A 170 -28.53 -9.38 14.26
C GLU A 170 -29.09 -8.74 12.98
#